data_426ace263823a1a651dfafe7fe467591
#
_entry.id   426ace263823a1a651dfafe7fe467591
#
_cell.length_a   1.000
_cell.length_b   1.000
_cell.length_c   1.000
_cell.angle_alpha   90.00
_cell.angle_beta   90.00
_cell.angle_gamma   90.00
#
_symmetry.space_group_name_H-M   'P 1'
#
loop_
_entity.id
_entity.type
_entity.pdbx_description
1 polymer ?
#
loop_
_entity_poly.entity_id
_entity_poly.type
_entity_poly.pdbx_seq_one_letter_code
_entity_poly.pdbx_strand_id
1 'polypeptide(L)'
;MSTRALALLILLALSSPSAGSSQQVQPLVSGCVEGTPQIPHACVDGILAARGLLMDTGLLLGLGSAAPGSWGPLRRIAPRFDVSFRAAGLRAHIPVITHEPVTGLAKTEFVLGAIQGNLIAGLFEGFQVKPTVGGFFSLDLLAQGNLLFFPKEVGLDSRMGAFSLGIRLGLVRETFTLPGIALSISRRFMGPLTLDWESGHYSTGLVIEPSISSVRLTIGKSMSSLGLMAGAGLDSHHSEVKLTVLPKGSGPAEFDAPLVFLRPVLFSGVSLSLLILQLSTELGWAFGPPMLEGHALGPIDPTQGSGFLSLAARLSVR
;
A
#
# COMPACT_ATOMS: atom_id res chain seq x y z
N MET A 1 -10.18 25.43 -16.73
CA MET A 1 -9.93 25.20 -15.29
C MET A 1 -8.90 26.22 -14.82
N SER A 2 -9.19 27.02 -13.80
CA SER A 2 -8.26 28.05 -13.37
C SER A 2 -7.05 27.41 -12.67
N THR A 3 -5.86 27.98 -12.88
CA THR A 3 -4.60 27.57 -12.24
C THR A 3 -4.69 27.51 -10.72
N ARG A 4 -5.64 28.24 -10.13
CA ARG A 4 -5.93 28.25 -8.68
C ARG A 4 -6.56 26.93 -8.17
N ALA A 5 -7.37 26.25 -8.99
CA ALA A 5 -8.00 24.98 -8.62
C ALA A 5 -6.99 23.82 -8.60
N LEU A 6 -6.00 23.85 -9.51
CA LEU A 6 -4.92 22.84 -9.55
C LEU A 6 -3.96 23.00 -8.36
N ALA A 7 -3.63 24.25 -7.99
CA ALA A 7 -2.79 24.53 -6.83
C ALA A 7 -3.47 24.12 -5.51
N LEU A 8 -4.78 24.27 -5.40
CA LEU A 8 -5.55 23.88 -4.23
C LEU A 8 -5.61 22.35 -4.07
N LEU A 9 -5.74 21.60 -5.17
CA LEU A 9 -5.71 20.14 -5.18
C LEU A 9 -4.33 19.57 -4.79
N ILE A 10 -3.25 20.21 -5.24
CA ILE A 10 -1.87 19.83 -4.88
C ILE A 10 -1.60 20.17 -3.41
N LEU A 11 -2.07 21.30 -2.91
CA LEU A 11 -1.95 21.68 -1.50
C LEU A 11 -2.75 20.77 -0.56
N LEU A 12 -3.96 20.34 -0.95
CA LEU A 12 -4.75 19.36 -0.21
C LEU A 12 -4.13 17.95 -0.19
N ALA A 13 -3.38 17.59 -1.24
CA ALA A 13 -2.64 16.33 -1.30
C ALA A 13 -1.33 16.36 -0.48
N LEU A 14 -0.74 17.54 -0.29
CA LEU A 14 0.49 17.76 0.46
C LEU A 14 0.27 18.09 1.95
N SER A 15 -0.95 18.37 2.37
CA SER A 15 -1.30 18.49 3.78
C SER A 15 -1.36 17.11 4.47
N SER A 16 -0.33 16.30 4.24
CA SER A 16 -0.08 15.11 5.04
C SER A 16 0.33 15.58 6.44
N PRO A 17 -0.25 15.03 7.51
CA PRO A 17 0.18 15.36 8.86
C PRO A 17 1.69 15.10 8.98
N SER A 18 2.37 16.06 9.57
CA SER A 18 3.82 16.07 9.82
C SER A 18 4.35 14.73 10.35
N ALA A 19 5.55 14.39 9.92
CA ALA A 19 6.32 13.19 10.23
C ALA A 19 6.66 13.02 11.73
N GLY A 20 5.64 12.81 12.56
CA GLY A 20 5.75 12.45 13.98
C GLY A 20 5.34 11.00 14.22
N SER A 21 5.70 10.07 13.35
CA SER A 21 5.11 8.71 13.35
C SER A 21 5.58 7.78 14.49
N SER A 22 6.65 8.08 15.20
CA SER A 22 7.07 7.29 16.38
C SER A 22 6.27 7.62 17.63
N GLN A 23 5.73 8.83 17.73
CA GLN A 23 5.04 9.30 18.94
C GLN A 23 3.59 8.82 19.07
N GLN A 24 2.97 8.31 18.01
CA GLN A 24 1.53 7.96 18.04
C GLN A 24 1.23 6.53 18.51
N VAL A 25 2.19 5.62 18.46
CA VAL A 25 2.00 4.24 18.94
C VAL A 25 2.22 4.13 20.45
N GLN A 26 3.08 4.98 21.00
CA GLN A 26 3.38 5.03 22.43
C GLN A 26 2.12 5.25 23.31
N PRO A 27 1.22 6.19 22.99
CA PRO A 27 -0.02 6.37 23.75
C PRO A 27 -0.94 5.16 23.75
N LEU A 28 -1.00 4.42 22.63
CA LEU A 28 -1.81 3.21 22.52
C LEU A 28 -1.25 2.10 23.42
N VAL A 29 0.09 1.91 23.37
CA VAL A 29 0.76 0.92 24.23
C VAL A 29 0.61 1.29 25.70
N SER A 30 0.89 2.53 26.08
CA SER A 30 0.81 2.97 27.48
C SER A 30 -0.62 2.89 28.01
N GLY A 31 -1.62 3.37 27.25
CA GLY A 31 -3.02 3.31 27.65
C GLY A 31 -3.51 1.87 27.86
N CYS A 32 -3.14 0.96 26.95
CA CYS A 32 -3.50 -0.45 27.07
C CYS A 32 -2.79 -1.11 28.28
N VAL A 33 -1.50 -0.86 28.49
CA VAL A 33 -0.74 -1.42 29.62
C VAL A 33 -1.26 -0.88 30.96
N GLU A 34 -1.59 0.40 31.04
CA GLU A 34 -2.19 0.99 32.25
C GLU A 34 -3.57 0.43 32.54
N GLY A 35 -4.39 0.17 31.53
CA GLY A 35 -5.71 -0.44 31.69
C GLY A 35 -5.69 -1.95 32.01
N THR A 36 -4.62 -2.64 31.63
CA THR A 36 -4.45 -4.09 31.85
C THR A 36 -3.06 -4.46 32.42
N PRO A 37 -2.71 -3.98 33.61
CA PRO A 37 -1.36 -4.16 34.17
C PRO A 37 -0.98 -5.63 34.43
N GLN A 38 -1.97 -6.52 34.43
CA GLN A 38 -1.76 -7.95 34.63
C GLN A 38 -1.28 -8.69 33.39
N ILE A 39 -1.50 -8.12 32.20
CA ILE A 39 -1.19 -8.73 30.91
C ILE A 39 -0.62 -7.73 29.90
N PRO A 40 0.46 -6.99 30.23
CA PRO A 40 1.02 -5.96 29.36
C PRO A 40 1.47 -6.50 28.00
N HIS A 41 1.86 -7.78 27.95
CA HIS A 41 2.29 -8.44 26.71
C HIS A 41 1.17 -8.52 25.67
N ALA A 42 -0.08 -8.75 26.08
CA ALA A 42 -1.21 -8.82 25.16
C ALA A 42 -1.40 -7.51 24.38
N CYS A 43 -1.15 -6.37 25.03
CA CYS A 43 -1.23 -5.05 24.43
C CYS A 43 -0.14 -4.84 23.36
N VAL A 44 1.10 -5.14 23.73
CA VAL A 44 2.26 -4.96 22.84
C VAL A 44 2.13 -5.88 21.63
N ASP A 45 1.80 -7.15 21.85
CA ASP A 45 1.66 -8.15 20.79
C ASP A 45 0.53 -7.80 19.82
N GLY A 46 -0.61 -7.34 20.33
CA GLY A 46 -1.74 -6.90 19.51
C GLY A 46 -1.40 -5.71 18.61
N ILE A 47 -0.71 -4.71 19.15
CA ILE A 47 -0.31 -3.52 18.40
C ILE A 47 0.74 -3.85 17.35
N LEU A 48 1.67 -4.75 17.67
CA LEU A 48 2.67 -5.23 16.71
C LEU A 48 2.05 -6.05 15.58
N ALA A 49 1.08 -6.91 15.92
CA ALA A 49 0.33 -7.66 14.92
C ALA A 49 -0.45 -6.73 14.00
N ALA A 50 -1.14 -5.71 14.54
CA ALA A 50 -1.82 -4.68 13.78
C ALA A 50 -0.88 -3.97 12.81
N ARG A 51 0.29 -3.54 13.30
CA ARG A 51 1.29 -2.84 12.50
C ARG A 51 1.84 -3.72 11.38
N GLY A 52 2.25 -4.95 11.68
CA GLY A 52 2.75 -5.91 10.69
C GLY A 52 1.72 -6.19 9.60
N LEU A 53 0.48 -6.46 10.00
CA LEU A 53 -0.61 -6.74 9.08
C LEU A 53 -0.92 -5.54 8.16
N LEU A 54 -0.97 -4.34 8.72
CA LEU A 54 -1.19 -3.10 7.94
C LEU A 54 -0.05 -2.83 6.95
N MET A 55 1.20 -3.10 7.36
CA MET A 55 2.35 -2.92 6.47
C MET A 55 2.29 -3.83 5.26
N ASP A 56 2.03 -5.10 5.46
CA ASP A 56 2.06 -6.10 4.39
C ASP A 56 0.82 -6.02 3.51
N THR A 57 -0.38 -5.86 4.08
CA THR A 57 -1.60 -5.65 3.30
C THR A 57 -1.57 -4.34 2.52
N GLY A 58 -1.09 -3.27 3.15
CA GLY A 58 -0.93 -1.97 2.50
C GLY A 58 0.04 -2.00 1.34
N LEU A 59 1.16 -2.72 1.48
CA LEU A 59 2.10 -2.93 0.39
C LEU A 59 1.44 -3.69 -0.75
N LEU A 60 0.77 -4.81 -0.46
CA LEU A 60 0.11 -5.63 -1.46
C LEU A 60 -0.95 -4.86 -2.26
N LEU A 61 -1.72 -4.01 -1.59
CA LEU A 61 -2.66 -3.09 -2.22
C LEU A 61 -1.96 -1.98 -3.03
N GLY A 62 -0.75 -1.62 -2.61
CA GLY A 62 0.07 -0.57 -3.22
C GLY A 62 0.81 -0.97 -4.48
N LEU A 63 0.86 -2.25 -4.77
CA LEU A 63 1.51 -2.77 -5.95
C LEU A 63 0.76 -2.33 -7.20
N GLY A 64 1.50 -1.93 -8.21
CA GLY A 64 0.90 -1.58 -9.47
C GLY A 64 0.91 -0.11 -9.78
N SER A 65 2.10 0.45 -9.82
CA SER A 65 2.29 1.65 -10.63
C SER A 65 1.81 1.36 -12.04
N ALA A 66 1.28 2.36 -12.68
CA ALA A 66 0.86 2.24 -14.07
C ALA A 66 2.00 1.62 -14.89
N ALA A 67 1.71 0.52 -15.57
CA ALA A 67 2.69 -0.21 -16.35
C ALA A 67 3.45 0.72 -17.30
N PRO A 68 4.76 0.49 -17.55
CA PRO A 68 5.51 1.20 -18.55
C PRO A 68 4.78 1.13 -19.89
N GLY A 69 4.80 2.20 -20.68
CA GLY A 69 4.09 2.27 -21.95
C GLY A 69 2.65 2.78 -21.89
N SER A 70 2.13 3.11 -20.71
CA SER A 70 0.89 3.89 -20.60
C SER A 70 1.07 5.37 -20.98
N TRP A 71 2.29 5.76 -21.26
CA TRP A 71 2.74 7.09 -21.64
C TRP A 71 2.59 7.42 -23.12
N GLY A 72 2.06 6.48 -23.91
CA GLY A 72 1.85 6.70 -25.33
C GLY A 72 0.84 7.81 -25.57
N PRO A 73 0.93 8.54 -26.71
CA PRO A 73 0.00 9.59 -27.05
C PRO A 73 -1.40 9.06 -27.11
N LEU A 74 -2.28 9.64 -26.33
CA LEU A 74 -3.68 9.62 -26.61
C LEU A 74 -3.85 10.32 -27.95
N ARG A 75 -4.09 9.56 -29.01
CA ARG A 75 -4.46 10.14 -30.29
C ARG A 75 -5.90 10.67 -30.20
N ARG A 76 -6.04 11.94 -30.29
CA ARG A 76 -7.10 12.83 -30.80
C ARG A 76 -8.59 12.51 -30.66
N ILE A 77 -9.08 11.35 -30.27
CA ILE A 77 -10.53 11.09 -30.28
C ILE A 77 -10.90 10.25 -29.06
N ALA A 78 -11.76 10.79 -28.19
CA ALA A 78 -12.49 10.17 -27.07
C ALA A 78 -11.65 9.78 -25.83
N PRO A 79 -12.29 9.60 -24.67
CA PRO A 79 -11.57 9.15 -23.47
C PRO A 79 -10.94 7.79 -23.76
N ARG A 80 -9.64 7.69 -23.50
CA ARG A 80 -8.89 6.45 -23.63
C ARG A 80 -9.09 5.64 -22.36
N PHE A 81 -9.40 4.37 -22.53
CA PHE A 81 -9.48 3.43 -21.43
C PHE A 81 -8.40 2.36 -21.59
N ASP A 82 -7.68 2.11 -20.51
CA ASP A 82 -6.77 0.99 -20.39
C ASP A 82 -7.25 0.09 -19.25
N VAL A 83 -7.32 -1.21 -19.51
CA VAL A 83 -7.65 -2.21 -18.51
C VAL A 83 -6.46 -3.13 -18.32
N SER A 84 -6.10 -3.41 -17.07
CA SER A 84 -5.06 -4.38 -16.76
C SER A 84 -5.46 -5.26 -15.59
N PHE A 85 -4.98 -6.51 -15.63
CA PHE A 85 -5.07 -7.47 -14.54
C PHE A 85 -3.67 -7.75 -14.03
N ARG A 86 -3.55 -7.90 -12.73
CA ARG A 86 -2.29 -8.13 -12.04
C ARG A 86 -2.45 -9.22 -11.00
N ALA A 87 -1.47 -10.09 -10.90
CA ALA A 87 -1.25 -10.95 -9.75
C ALA A 87 -0.01 -10.47 -9.02
N ALA A 88 -0.08 -10.39 -7.71
CA ALA A 88 1.02 -9.92 -6.87
C ALA A 88 1.18 -10.84 -5.66
N GLY A 89 2.40 -10.94 -5.16
CA GLY A 89 2.73 -11.69 -3.96
C GLY A 89 3.86 -11.02 -3.19
N LEU A 90 3.81 -11.18 -1.88
CA LEU A 90 4.89 -10.76 -0.98
C LEU A 90 5.05 -11.79 0.15
N ARG A 91 6.25 -11.83 0.72
CA ARG A 91 6.49 -12.53 1.99
C ARG A 91 6.09 -11.63 3.12
N ALA A 92 5.10 -12.07 3.88
CA ALA A 92 4.61 -11.40 5.06
C ALA A 92 5.20 -12.04 6.32
N HIS A 93 5.45 -11.21 7.32
CA HIS A 93 5.93 -11.62 8.63
C HIS A 93 4.92 -11.18 9.66
N ILE A 94 3.95 -12.03 9.97
CA ILE A 94 3.00 -11.74 11.04
C ILE A 94 3.45 -12.45 12.32
N PRO A 95 3.45 -11.74 13.46
CA PRO A 95 3.70 -12.37 14.72
C PRO A 95 2.61 -13.41 14.99
N VAL A 96 3.02 -14.67 15.23
CA VAL A 96 2.12 -15.67 15.77
C VAL A 96 2.07 -15.44 17.26
N ILE A 97 0.89 -15.09 17.73
CA ILE A 97 0.62 -14.94 19.15
C ILE A 97 0.41 -16.35 19.71
N THR A 98 1.48 -16.96 20.24
CA THR A 98 1.42 -18.30 20.80
C THR A 98 0.90 -18.29 22.23
N HIS A 99 0.25 -19.40 22.61
CA HIS A 99 -0.41 -19.60 23.91
C HIS A 99 0.52 -19.65 25.12
N GLU A 100 1.83 -19.67 24.93
CA GLU A 100 2.80 -19.73 26.03
C GLU A 100 3.56 -18.40 26.15
N PRO A 101 3.88 -17.97 27.39
CA PRO A 101 4.74 -16.82 27.64
C PRO A 101 6.19 -17.18 27.26
N VAL A 102 6.40 -17.62 26.04
CA VAL A 102 7.73 -17.84 25.53
C VAL A 102 8.32 -16.46 25.24
N THR A 103 9.50 -16.25 25.73
CA THR A 103 10.34 -15.07 25.48
C THR A 103 10.62 -14.90 23.98
N GLY A 104 9.63 -14.44 23.24
CA GLY A 104 9.75 -14.16 21.81
C GLY A 104 8.51 -14.58 21.02
N LEU A 105 7.92 -13.62 20.30
CA LEU A 105 6.90 -13.88 19.30
C LEU A 105 7.47 -14.81 18.22
N ALA A 106 6.86 -15.97 18.00
CA ALA A 106 7.22 -16.84 16.90
C ALA A 106 6.90 -16.13 15.59
N LYS A 107 7.86 -16.10 14.67
CA LYS A 107 7.63 -15.60 13.30
C LYS A 107 6.97 -16.70 12.49
N THR A 108 5.83 -16.41 11.90
CA THR A 108 5.35 -17.24 10.80
C THR A 108 5.53 -16.47 9.50
N GLU A 109 6.39 -16.99 8.66
CA GLU A 109 6.54 -16.49 7.30
C GLU A 109 5.46 -17.15 6.43
N PHE A 110 4.71 -16.33 5.73
CA PHE A 110 3.76 -16.82 4.75
C PHE A 110 3.72 -15.90 3.53
N VAL A 111 3.15 -16.40 2.45
CA VAL A 111 2.98 -15.63 1.22
C VAL A 111 1.58 -15.06 1.20
N LEU A 112 1.49 -13.74 1.19
CA LEU A 112 0.25 -13.02 0.86
C LEU A 112 0.15 -12.87 -0.64
N GLY A 113 -1.04 -13.09 -1.17
CA GLY A 113 -1.35 -12.94 -2.58
C GLY A 113 -2.45 -11.90 -2.82
N ALA A 114 -2.42 -11.27 -4.00
CA ALA A 114 -3.52 -10.42 -4.47
C ALA A 114 -3.75 -10.58 -5.96
N ILE A 115 -5.03 -10.48 -6.36
CA ILE A 115 -5.43 -10.25 -7.74
C ILE A 115 -6.01 -8.84 -7.82
N GLN A 116 -5.58 -8.08 -8.82
CA GLN A 116 -5.94 -6.69 -8.99
C GLN A 116 -6.47 -6.45 -10.40
N GLY A 117 -7.59 -5.74 -10.51
CA GLY A 117 -8.09 -5.19 -11.76
C GLY A 117 -7.92 -3.68 -11.75
N ASN A 118 -7.28 -3.13 -12.79
CA ASN A 118 -7.03 -1.70 -12.89
C ASN A 118 -7.71 -1.14 -14.13
N LEU A 119 -8.33 0.02 -13.98
CA LEU A 119 -8.91 0.84 -15.03
C LEU A 119 -8.25 2.21 -15.01
N ILE A 120 -7.78 2.65 -16.16
CA ILE A 120 -7.20 3.98 -16.36
C ILE A 120 -8.02 4.70 -17.41
N ALA A 121 -8.51 5.90 -17.09
CA ALA A 121 -9.22 6.76 -18.02
C ALA A 121 -8.43 8.05 -18.23
N GLY A 122 -7.99 8.29 -19.47
CA GLY A 122 -7.32 9.53 -19.85
C GLY A 122 -8.32 10.68 -19.96
N LEU A 123 -8.14 11.72 -19.15
CA LEU A 123 -9.00 12.90 -19.10
C LEU A 123 -8.43 14.06 -19.91
N PHE A 124 -7.11 14.21 -19.94
CA PHE A 124 -6.44 15.32 -20.58
C PHE A 124 -5.07 14.91 -21.13
N GLU A 125 -4.79 15.24 -22.39
CA GLU A 125 -3.55 14.83 -23.09
C GLU A 125 -2.32 15.65 -22.72
N GLY A 126 -2.50 16.77 -22.01
CA GLY A 126 -1.42 17.72 -21.72
C GLY A 126 -1.19 18.74 -22.81
N PHE A 127 -0.21 19.62 -22.58
CA PHE A 127 0.16 20.70 -23.49
C PHE A 127 1.29 20.25 -24.41
N GLN A 128 1.15 20.44 -25.70
CA GLN A 128 2.22 20.22 -26.66
C GLN A 128 3.04 21.52 -26.83
N VAL A 129 4.33 21.45 -26.54
CA VAL A 129 5.24 22.61 -26.67
C VAL A 129 5.81 22.71 -28.08
N LYS A 130 6.07 21.56 -28.73
CA LYS A 130 6.52 21.48 -30.13
C LYS A 130 5.94 20.21 -30.78
N PRO A 131 5.83 20.15 -32.11
CA PRO A 131 5.28 18.99 -32.83
C PRO A 131 5.99 17.65 -32.49
N THR A 132 7.26 17.71 -32.14
CA THR A 132 8.12 16.54 -31.83
C THR A 132 8.37 16.34 -30.33
N VAL A 133 8.06 17.33 -29.50
CA VAL A 133 8.24 17.25 -28.03
C VAL A 133 6.86 17.04 -27.42
N GLY A 134 6.62 15.84 -26.95
CA GLY A 134 5.33 15.40 -26.42
C GLY A 134 4.84 16.17 -25.20
N GLY A 135 3.56 16.02 -24.92
CA GLY A 135 2.80 16.81 -23.95
C GLY A 135 3.37 16.82 -22.53
N PHE A 136 3.19 17.96 -21.89
CA PHE A 136 3.42 18.14 -20.46
C PHE A 136 2.08 18.18 -19.74
N PHE A 137 2.03 17.66 -18.51
CA PHE A 137 0.86 17.74 -17.62
C PHE A 137 -0.40 17.03 -18.15
N SER A 138 -0.24 15.82 -18.69
CA SER A 138 -1.41 14.96 -18.97
C SER A 138 -2.09 14.54 -17.65
N LEU A 139 -3.39 14.26 -17.71
CA LEU A 139 -4.18 13.86 -16.54
C LEU A 139 -4.97 12.60 -16.83
N ASP A 140 -4.80 11.60 -15.98
CA ASP A 140 -5.56 10.35 -16.02
C ASP A 140 -6.24 10.09 -14.69
N LEU A 141 -7.40 9.47 -14.73
CA LEU A 141 -8.10 8.91 -13.58
C LEU A 141 -7.73 7.44 -13.43
N LEU A 142 -7.48 7.02 -12.21
CA LEU A 142 -7.13 5.65 -11.84
C LEU A 142 -8.23 5.06 -10.98
N ALA A 143 -8.69 3.85 -11.31
CA ALA A 143 -9.55 3.05 -10.46
C ALA A 143 -8.98 1.62 -10.37
N GLN A 144 -8.99 1.02 -9.19
CA GLN A 144 -8.43 -0.30 -8.96
C GLN A 144 -9.31 -1.07 -7.99
N GLY A 145 -9.64 -2.31 -8.35
CA GLY A 145 -10.24 -3.29 -7.48
C GLY A 145 -9.22 -4.36 -7.11
N ASN A 146 -9.19 -4.78 -5.85
CA ASN A 146 -8.25 -5.76 -5.32
C ASN A 146 -9.00 -6.87 -4.60
N LEU A 147 -8.53 -8.10 -4.77
CA LEU A 147 -8.92 -9.26 -3.98
C LEU A 147 -7.65 -9.82 -3.34
N LEU A 148 -7.59 -9.73 -2.02
CA LEU A 148 -6.50 -10.23 -1.19
C LEU A 148 -6.78 -11.65 -0.75
N PHE A 149 -5.74 -12.46 -0.65
CA PHE A 149 -5.79 -13.84 -0.18
C PHE A 149 -4.91 -14.00 1.04
N PHE A 150 -5.50 -14.43 2.14
CA PHE A 150 -4.81 -14.71 3.39
C PHE A 150 -4.76 -16.22 3.65
N PRO A 151 -3.64 -16.76 4.13
CA PRO A 151 -3.58 -18.12 4.62
C PRO A 151 -4.53 -18.30 5.82
N LYS A 152 -5.14 -19.47 5.92
CA LYS A 152 -6.10 -19.76 7.00
C LYS A 152 -5.45 -19.76 8.39
N GLU A 153 -4.16 -20.02 8.44
CA GLU A 153 -3.35 -20.07 9.65
C GLU A 153 -3.25 -18.73 10.36
N VAL A 154 -3.54 -17.64 9.67
CA VAL A 154 -3.48 -16.28 10.22
C VAL A 154 -4.72 -15.94 11.06
N GLY A 155 -5.81 -16.69 10.91
CA GLY A 155 -7.07 -16.41 11.61
C GLY A 155 -7.89 -15.26 10.99
N LEU A 156 -7.46 -14.74 9.85
CA LEU A 156 -8.20 -13.74 9.07
C LEU A 156 -9.15 -14.40 8.07
N ASP A 157 -10.13 -13.64 7.62
CA ASP A 157 -10.93 -14.04 6.46
C ASP A 157 -10.03 -14.38 5.29
N SER A 158 -10.20 -15.56 4.71
CA SER A 158 -9.35 -16.06 3.63
C SER A 158 -9.36 -15.19 2.36
N ARG A 159 -10.33 -14.30 2.23
CA ARG A 159 -10.47 -13.37 1.09
C ARG A 159 -10.99 -12.04 1.54
N MET A 160 -10.37 -10.98 1.06
CA MET A 160 -10.75 -9.61 1.36
C MET A 160 -10.79 -8.75 0.12
N GLY A 161 -11.84 -7.95 -0.03
CA GLY A 161 -11.98 -6.97 -1.10
C GLY A 161 -11.45 -5.61 -0.68
N ALA A 162 -10.79 -4.92 -1.63
CA ALA A 162 -10.38 -3.54 -1.47
C ALA A 162 -10.55 -2.78 -2.78
N PHE A 163 -10.75 -1.48 -2.72
CA PHE A 163 -10.76 -0.64 -3.91
C PHE A 163 -9.89 0.61 -3.72
N SER A 164 -9.46 1.19 -4.83
CA SER A 164 -8.66 2.39 -4.82
C SER A 164 -9.08 3.34 -5.93
N LEU A 165 -9.00 4.62 -5.63
CA LEU A 165 -9.19 5.70 -6.58
C LEU A 165 -7.97 6.60 -6.57
N GLY A 166 -7.63 7.16 -7.73
CA GLY A 166 -6.47 8.03 -7.84
C GLY A 166 -6.44 8.85 -9.11
N ILE A 167 -5.44 9.69 -9.19
CA ILE A 167 -5.12 10.50 -10.35
C ILE A 167 -3.64 10.31 -10.72
N ARG A 168 -3.34 10.40 -12.00
CA ARG A 168 -1.98 10.39 -12.50
C ARG A 168 -1.74 11.63 -13.35
N LEU A 169 -0.68 12.34 -13.02
CA LEU A 169 -0.16 13.48 -13.78
C LEU A 169 1.06 13.03 -14.58
N GLY A 170 0.98 13.03 -15.87
CA GLY A 170 2.14 12.87 -16.75
C GLY A 170 2.92 14.17 -16.81
N LEU A 171 4.02 14.26 -16.07
CA LEU A 171 4.85 15.47 -16.01
C LEU A 171 5.59 15.69 -17.34
N VAL A 172 6.16 14.61 -17.86
CA VAL A 172 6.85 14.58 -19.14
C VAL A 172 6.38 13.38 -19.93
N ARG A 173 5.93 13.61 -21.15
CA ARG A 173 5.56 12.51 -22.05
C ARG A 173 6.79 11.87 -22.65
N GLU A 174 6.77 10.56 -22.74
CA GLU A 174 7.81 9.81 -23.42
C GLU A 174 7.92 10.22 -24.90
N THR A 175 9.16 10.46 -25.34
CA THR A 175 9.52 10.69 -26.73
C THR A 175 10.59 9.69 -27.15
N PHE A 176 11.05 9.74 -28.39
CA PHE A 176 12.15 8.86 -28.83
C PHE A 176 13.42 9.04 -27.97
N THR A 177 13.73 10.24 -27.55
CA THR A 177 14.94 10.57 -26.79
C THR A 177 14.72 10.68 -25.29
N LEU A 178 13.55 11.14 -24.84
CA LEU A 178 13.26 11.41 -23.44
C LEU A 178 12.41 10.31 -22.81
N PRO A 179 12.71 9.89 -21.57
CA PRO A 179 11.82 9.02 -20.83
C PRO A 179 10.54 9.75 -20.41
N GLY A 180 9.47 9.01 -20.21
CA GLY A 180 8.25 9.52 -19.63
C GLY A 180 8.41 9.64 -18.11
N ILE A 181 7.83 10.69 -17.50
CA ILE A 181 7.82 10.91 -16.07
C ILE A 181 6.39 11.18 -15.63
N ALA A 182 5.92 10.49 -14.59
CA ALA A 182 4.61 10.74 -14.01
C ALA A 182 4.60 10.70 -12.50
N LEU A 183 3.66 11.47 -11.95
CA LEU A 183 3.29 11.47 -10.55
C LEU A 183 1.89 10.90 -10.42
N SER A 184 1.69 9.90 -9.57
CA SER A 184 0.37 9.37 -9.25
C SER A 184 0.08 9.53 -7.76
N ILE A 185 -1.17 9.86 -7.48
CA ILE A 185 -1.70 9.97 -6.11
C ILE A 185 -2.94 9.09 -6.07
N SER A 186 -3.03 8.22 -5.09
CA SER A 186 -4.18 7.32 -4.93
C SER A 186 -4.53 7.13 -3.47
N ARG A 187 -5.81 6.88 -3.21
CA ARG A 187 -6.32 6.47 -1.90
C ARG A 187 -6.98 5.11 -2.02
N ARG A 188 -6.71 4.24 -1.05
CA ARG A 188 -7.18 2.87 -1.00
C ARG A 188 -8.06 2.67 0.21
N PHE A 189 -9.12 1.93 -0.01
CA PHE A 189 -10.12 1.60 0.98
C PHE A 189 -10.24 0.08 1.05
N MET A 190 -10.22 -0.45 2.24
CA MET A 190 -10.37 -1.87 2.52
C MET A 190 -11.38 -2.05 3.64
N GLY A 191 -12.08 -3.17 3.67
CA GLY A 191 -12.92 -3.54 4.80
C GLY A 191 -12.12 -3.74 6.09
N PRO A 192 -12.78 -3.77 7.25
CA PRO A 192 -12.11 -4.00 8.51
C PRO A 192 -11.40 -5.36 8.53
N LEU A 193 -10.21 -5.38 9.10
CA LEU A 193 -9.44 -6.59 9.39
C LEU A 193 -9.76 -6.98 10.83
N THR A 194 -10.33 -8.15 11.03
CA THR A 194 -10.64 -8.67 12.36
C THR A 194 -9.76 -9.87 12.64
N LEU A 195 -9.10 -9.86 13.78
CA LEU A 195 -8.23 -10.93 14.25
C LEU A 195 -8.54 -11.22 15.70
N ASP A 196 -8.91 -12.47 15.99
CA ASP A 196 -9.22 -12.94 17.33
C ASP A 196 -8.24 -14.05 17.73
N TRP A 197 -7.74 -13.99 18.96
CA TRP A 197 -6.90 -15.05 19.50
C TRP A 197 -7.18 -15.27 20.98
N GLU A 198 -7.02 -16.51 21.40
CA GLU A 198 -7.16 -16.93 22.79
C GLU A 198 -5.83 -17.40 23.36
N SER A 199 -5.51 -16.92 24.55
CA SER A 199 -4.46 -17.44 25.41
C SER A 199 -5.09 -18.18 26.59
N GLY A 200 -4.34 -19.03 27.25
CA GLY A 200 -4.79 -19.69 28.50
C GLY A 200 -5.33 -18.72 29.55
N HIS A 201 -4.95 -17.47 29.54
CA HIS A 201 -5.25 -16.45 30.55
C HIS A 201 -6.12 -15.29 30.06
N TYR A 202 -6.25 -15.06 28.75
CA TYR A 202 -7.02 -13.96 28.18
C TYR A 202 -7.47 -14.28 26.76
N SER A 203 -8.50 -13.62 26.29
CA SER A 203 -8.84 -13.52 24.87
C SER A 203 -8.65 -12.09 24.38
N THR A 204 -8.24 -11.95 23.13
CA THR A 204 -8.00 -10.65 22.53
C THR A 204 -8.66 -10.58 21.17
N GLY A 205 -9.39 -9.50 20.94
CA GLY A 205 -9.96 -9.14 19.67
C GLY A 205 -9.26 -7.87 19.13
N LEU A 206 -8.87 -7.92 17.88
CA LEU A 206 -8.25 -6.81 17.17
C LEU A 206 -9.06 -6.48 15.92
N VAL A 207 -9.55 -5.25 15.84
CA VAL A 207 -10.23 -4.74 14.65
C VAL A 207 -9.42 -3.56 14.11
N ILE A 208 -9.12 -3.59 12.83
CA ILE A 208 -8.34 -2.56 12.15
C ILE A 208 -9.15 -2.05 10.96
N GLU A 209 -9.34 -0.74 10.85
CA GLU A 209 -9.98 -0.09 9.70
C GLU A 209 -8.90 0.62 8.86
N PRO A 210 -8.38 -0.02 7.78
CA PRO A 210 -7.28 0.53 7.03
C PRO A 210 -7.71 1.63 6.05
N SER A 211 -6.96 2.72 6.03
CA SER A 211 -7.02 3.75 4.99
C SER A 211 -5.60 4.11 4.57
N ILE A 212 -5.29 3.96 3.28
CA ILE A 212 -3.93 4.13 2.78
C ILE A 212 -3.94 5.14 1.64
N SER A 213 -3.12 6.18 1.77
CA SER A 213 -2.85 7.15 0.72
C SER A 213 -1.45 6.92 0.15
N SER A 214 -1.29 7.01 -1.16
CA SER A 214 -0.01 6.78 -1.82
C SER A 214 0.32 7.87 -2.80
N VAL A 215 1.60 8.21 -2.83
CA VAL A 215 2.21 9.07 -3.84
C VAL A 215 3.32 8.27 -4.50
N ARG A 216 3.34 8.21 -5.85
CA ARG A 216 4.34 7.49 -6.64
C ARG A 216 4.88 8.40 -7.72
N LEU A 217 6.20 8.52 -7.80
CA LEU A 217 6.91 9.11 -8.94
C LEU A 217 7.49 7.97 -9.77
N THR A 218 7.19 7.96 -11.05
CA THR A 218 7.65 6.92 -11.98
C THR A 218 8.37 7.54 -13.17
N ILE A 219 9.45 6.90 -13.60
CA ILE A 219 10.16 7.18 -14.84
C ILE A 219 10.17 5.91 -15.69
N GLY A 220 9.89 6.02 -16.96
CA GLY A 220 9.86 4.86 -17.85
C GLY A 220 10.23 5.18 -19.27
N LYS A 221 10.77 4.18 -19.96
CA LYS A 221 11.19 4.25 -21.34
C LYS A 221 10.80 2.98 -22.08
N SER A 222 10.15 3.17 -23.24
CA SER A 222 9.82 2.07 -24.15
C SER A 222 10.80 2.03 -25.31
N MET A 223 11.41 0.88 -25.55
CA MET A 223 12.33 0.62 -26.65
C MET A 223 11.72 -0.47 -27.52
N SER A 224 11.00 -0.08 -28.57
CA SER A 224 10.25 -1.01 -29.43
C SER A 224 9.23 -1.84 -28.62
N SER A 225 9.44 -3.13 -28.48
CA SER A 225 8.59 -4.05 -27.71
C SER A 225 8.93 -4.10 -26.21
N LEU A 226 10.13 -3.68 -25.81
CA LEU A 226 10.60 -3.70 -24.45
C LEU A 226 10.36 -2.36 -23.77
N GLY A 227 9.78 -2.36 -22.57
CA GLY A 227 9.66 -1.18 -21.71
C GLY A 227 10.40 -1.39 -20.40
N LEU A 228 11.08 -0.35 -19.92
CA LEU A 228 11.73 -0.30 -18.62
C LEU A 228 11.11 0.80 -17.78
N MET A 229 10.94 0.56 -16.51
CA MET A 229 10.53 1.59 -15.56
C MET A 229 11.26 1.46 -14.23
N ALA A 230 11.34 2.60 -13.54
CA ALA A 230 11.72 2.67 -12.15
C ALA A 230 10.88 3.75 -11.46
N GLY A 231 10.79 3.66 -10.16
CA GLY A 231 10.05 4.65 -9.39
C GLY A 231 10.30 4.58 -7.90
N ALA A 232 9.85 5.62 -7.25
CA ALA A 232 9.86 5.75 -5.81
C ALA A 232 8.51 6.29 -5.34
N GLY A 233 8.16 6.02 -4.09
CA GLY A 233 6.93 6.54 -3.53
C GLY A 233 6.88 6.50 -2.02
N LEU A 234 5.79 7.05 -1.53
CA LEU A 234 5.46 7.08 -0.11
C LEU A 234 4.05 6.55 0.08
N ASP A 235 3.87 5.61 0.99
CA ASP A 235 2.58 5.16 1.49
C ASP A 235 2.35 5.76 2.88
N SER A 236 1.25 6.48 3.04
CA SER A 236 0.76 6.99 4.31
C SER A 236 -0.37 6.08 4.78
N HIS A 237 -0.14 5.38 5.85
CA HIS A 237 -1.13 4.56 6.53
C HIS A 237 -1.80 5.39 7.61
N HIS A 238 -3.12 5.40 7.59
CA HIS A 238 -3.96 6.02 8.61
C HIS A 238 -5.08 5.05 8.93
N SER A 239 -4.96 4.33 10.04
CA SER A 239 -5.85 3.24 10.39
C SER A 239 -6.35 3.42 11.82
N GLU A 240 -7.63 3.18 12.03
CA GLU A 240 -8.17 3.08 13.37
C GLU A 240 -7.99 1.64 13.86
N VAL A 241 -7.43 1.49 15.05
CA VAL A 241 -7.16 0.19 15.68
C VAL A 241 -7.95 0.10 16.97
N LYS A 242 -8.82 -0.91 17.05
CA LYS A 242 -9.58 -1.26 18.26
C LYS A 242 -9.05 -2.57 18.79
N LEU A 243 -8.52 -2.52 20.01
CA LEU A 243 -8.01 -3.67 20.71
C LEU A 243 -8.91 -3.94 21.92
N THR A 244 -9.53 -5.12 21.95
CA THR A 244 -10.33 -5.60 23.08
C THR A 244 -9.56 -6.71 23.77
N VAL A 245 -9.27 -6.56 25.05
CA VAL A 245 -8.60 -7.56 25.85
C VAL A 245 -9.54 -8.02 26.94
N LEU A 246 -9.79 -9.32 27.01
CA LEU A 246 -10.66 -9.96 28.02
C LEU A 246 -9.86 -10.91 28.90
N PRO A 247 -9.36 -10.47 30.05
CA PRO A 247 -8.70 -11.34 31.04
C PRO A 247 -9.69 -12.33 31.64
N LYS A 248 -9.27 -13.56 31.89
CA LYS A 248 -10.13 -14.53 32.61
C LYS A 248 -10.45 -14.05 33.99
N GLY A 249 -11.74 -13.88 34.30
CA GLY A 249 -12.23 -13.42 35.59
C GLY A 249 -12.35 -11.91 35.77
N SER A 250 -12.14 -11.14 34.71
CA SER A 250 -12.30 -9.69 34.69
C SER A 250 -13.23 -9.27 33.54
N GLY A 251 -13.68 -8.02 33.53
CA GLY A 251 -14.42 -7.46 32.42
C GLY A 251 -13.54 -7.14 31.19
N PRO A 252 -14.12 -6.94 30.02
CA PRO A 252 -13.37 -6.52 28.82
C PRO A 252 -12.78 -5.14 29.03
N ALA A 253 -11.55 -4.96 28.55
CA ALA A 253 -10.88 -3.68 28.41
C ALA A 253 -10.75 -3.34 26.92
N GLU A 254 -11.24 -2.18 26.52
CA GLU A 254 -11.26 -1.72 25.13
C GLU A 254 -10.34 -0.50 24.98
N PHE A 255 -9.55 -0.52 23.92
CA PHE A 255 -8.58 0.52 23.59
C PHE A 255 -8.71 0.90 22.13
N ASP A 256 -8.93 2.18 21.87
CA ASP A 256 -9.03 2.76 20.54
C ASP A 256 -7.89 3.75 20.34
N ALA A 257 -7.16 3.61 19.23
CA ALA A 257 -6.22 4.65 18.82
C ALA A 257 -5.92 4.61 17.32
N PRO A 258 -5.62 5.76 16.73
CA PRO A 258 -5.15 5.83 15.36
C PRO A 258 -3.71 5.29 15.25
N LEU A 259 -3.47 4.44 14.28
CA LEU A 259 -2.14 4.00 13.90
C LEU A 259 -1.74 4.70 12.60
N VAL A 260 -0.80 5.63 12.70
CA VAL A 260 -0.34 6.44 11.55
C VAL A 260 1.14 6.25 11.35
N PHE A 261 1.55 5.91 10.12
CA PHE A 261 2.96 5.84 9.73
C PHE A 261 3.16 6.06 8.23
N LEU A 262 4.38 6.46 7.87
CA LEU A 262 4.83 6.64 6.49
C LEU A 262 5.76 5.50 6.10
N ARG A 263 5.61 5.01 4.86
CA ARG A 263 6.42 3.93 4.32
C ARG A 263 6.99 4.30 2.96
N PRO A 264 8.30 4.52 2.82
CA PRO A 264 8.95 4.69 1.53
C PRO A 264 8.94 3.38 0.74
N VAL A 265 8.79 3.48 -0.58
CA VAL A 265 8.79 2.33 -1.49
C VAL A 265 9.66 2.65 -2.70
N LEU A 266 10.52 1.72 -3.09
CA LEU A 266 11.27 1.73 -4.33
C LEU A 266 10.83 0.56 -5.20
N PHE A 267 10.72 0.78 -6.50
CA PHE A 267 10.31 -0.27 -7.42
C PHE A 267 10.93 -0.08 -8.80
N SER A 268 11.04 -1.19 -9.51
CA SER A 268 11.44 -1.22 -10.91
C SER A 268 10.65 -2.29 -11.65
N GLY A 269 10.56 -2.16 -12.97
CA GLY A 269 9.80 -3.12 -13.75
C GLY A 269 10.22 -3.16 -15.20
N VAL A 270 9.86 -4.28 -15.81
CA VAL A 270 10.08 -4.55 -17.24
C VAL A 270 8.75 -4.90 -17.87
N SER A 271 8.53 -4.48 -19.09
CA SER A 271 7.35 -4.85 -19.87
C SER A 271 7.70 -5.29 -21.28
N LEU A 272 6.90 -6.22 -21.79
CA LEU A 272 6.97 -6.71 -23.16
C LEU A 272 5.63 -6.39 -23.85
N SER A 273 5.68 -5.61 -24.92
CA SER A 273 4.50 -5.21 -25.71
C SER A 273 4.34 -6.13 -26.92
N LEU A 274 3.22 -6.83 -27.00
CA LEU A 274 2.83 -7.75 -28.05
C LEU A 274 1.53 -7.25 -28.68
N LEU A 275 1.62 -6.45 -29.74
CA LEU A 275 0.47 -5.86 -30.44
C LEU A 275 -0.48 -5.10 -29.48
N ILE A 276 -1.59 -5.75 -29.05
CA ILE A 276 -2.59 -5.18 -28.16
C ILE A 276 -2.39 -5.60 -26.69
N LEU A 277 -1.53 -6.61 -26.45
CA LEU A 277 -1.26 -7.16 -25.12
C LEU A 277 0.10 -6.64 -24.65
N GLN A 278 0.16 -6.18 -23.41
CA GLN A 278 1.41 -5.87 -22.73
C GLN A 278 1.51 -6.73 -21.48
N LEU A 279 2.60 -7.47 -21.37
CA LEU A 279 2.97 -8.21 -20.16
C LEU A 279 4.00 -7.39 -19.40
N SER A 280 3.89 -7.33 -18.09
CA SER A 280 4.86 -6.62 -17.26
C SER A 280 5.14 -7.34 -15.96
N THR A 281 6.38 -7.21 -15.51
CA THR A 281 6.85 -7.65 -14.19
C THR A 281 7.34 -6.44 -13.43
N GLU A 282 6.98 -6.34 -12.17
CA GLU A 282 7.44 -5.30 -11.26
C GLU A 282 7.99 -5.95 -10.00
N LEU A 283 9.14 -5.49 -9.56
CA LEU A 283 9.76 -5.87 -8.30
C LEU A 283 10.11 -4.61 -7.52
N GLY A 284 10.09 -4.70 -6.21
CA GLY A 284 10.41 -3.57 -5.38
C GLY A 284 10.61 -3.92 -3.92
N TRP A 285 10.93 -2.88 -3.18
CA TRP A 285 11.21 -2.92 -1.76
C TRP A 285 10.49 -1.79 -1.06
N ALA A 286 9.75 -2.13 -0.02
CA ALA A 286 9.15 -1.16 0.89
C ALA A 286 9.91 -1.16 2.20
N PHE A 287 10.41 -0.01 2.62
CA PHE A 287 11.15 0.15 3.85
C PHE A 287 10.22 0.02 5.05
N GLY A 288 10.71 -0.55 6.14
CA GLY A 288 9.97 -0.59 7.38
C GLY A 288 9.88 0.81 8.02
N PRO A 289 8.85 1.07 8.83
CA PRO A 289 8.80 2.30 9.64
C PRO A 289 9.86 2.26 10.74
N PRO A 290 10.26 3.42 11.30
CA PRO A 290 11.23 3.47 12.38
C PRO A 290 10.77 2.67 13.60
N MET A 291 11.73 2.16 14.38
CA MET A 291 11.47 1.43 15.63
C MET A 291 10.66 2.27 16.61
N LEU A 292 9.88 1.60 17.42
CA LEU A 292 9.31 2.17 18.65
C LEU A 292 10.42 2.30 19.68
N GLU A 293 10.72 3.53 20.09
CA GLU A 293 11.72 3.77 21.14
C GLU A 293 11.33 3.07 22.43
N GLY A 294 12.26 2.32 23.00
CA GLY A 294 12.12 1.73 24.35
C GLY A 294 11.59 0.30 24.44
N HIS A 295 11.23 -0.36 23.34
CA HIS A 295 10.77 -1.74 23.37
C HIS A 295 11.65 -2.62 22.49
N ALA A 296 12.38 -3.53 23.12
CA ALA A 296 13.05 -4.63 22.41
C ALA A 296 11.97 -5.66 22.00
N LEU A 297 11.64 -5.65 20.72
CA LEU A 297 10.53 -6.41 20.14
C LEU A 297 10.91 -7.85 19.79
N GLY A 298 11.64 -8.56 20.60
CA GLY A 298 11.94 -9.96 20.35
C GLY A 298 12.51 -10.23 18.94
N PRO A 299 12.26 -11.40 18.34
CA PRO A 299 12.79 -11.76 17.03
C PRO A 299 12.12 -11.05 15.83
N ILE A 300 11.07 -10.27 16.05
CA ILE A 300 10.39 -9.51 15.01
C ILE A 300 11.02 -8.12 14.93
N ASP A 301 11.70 -7.86 13.82
CA ASP A 301 12.18 -6.53 13.50
C ASP A 301 11.13 -5.81 12.63
N PRO A 302 10.30 -4.92 13.21
CA PRO A 302 9.29 -4.18 12.45
C PRO A 302 9.92 -3.13 11.53
N THR A 303 11.23 -2.86 11.66
CA THR A 303 11.96 -1.99 10.75
C THR A 303 12.42 -2.71 9.49
N GLN A 304 12.31 -4.04 9.47
CA GLN A 304 12.65 -4.84 8.31
C GLN A 304 11.68 -4.53 7.17
N GLY A 305 12.23 -4.08 6.03
CA GLY A 305 11.44 -3.84 4.85
C GLY A 305 10.91 -5.14 4.25
N SER A 306 9.91 -5.03 3.37
CA SER A 306 9.32 -6.17 2.66
C SER A 306 9.58 -6.04 1.17
N GLY A 307 10.08 -7.13 0.56
CA GLY A 307 10.21 -7.25 -0.88
C GLY A 307 8.91 -7.74 -1.51
N PHE A 308 8.61 -7.30 -2.72
CA PHE A 308 7.45 -7.74 -3.48
C PHE A 308 7.78 -8.07 -4.93
N LEU A 309 6.95 -8.92 -5.51
CA LEU A 309 6.96 -9.25 -6.93
C LEU A 309 5.52 -9.17 -7.46
N SER A 310 5.34 -8.61 -8.65
CA SER A 310 4.05 -8.63 -9.32
C SER A 310 4.19 -8.90 -10.82
N LEU A 311 3.18 -9.55 -11.39
CA LEU A 311 3.02 -9.83 -12.80
C LEU A 311 1.71 -9.21 -13.28
N ALA A 312 1.72 -8.51 -14.42
CA ALA A 312 0.52 -7.92 -14.96
C ALA A 312 0.39 -8.17 -16.47
N ALA A 313 -0.86 -8.33 -16.89
CA ALA A 313 -1.26 -8.31 -18.28
C ALA A 313 -2.20 -7.12 -18.51
N ARG A 314 -1.90 -6.32 -19.54
CA ARG A 314 -2.66 -5.13 -19.89
C ARG A 314 -3.17 -5.24 -21.31
N LEU A 315 -4.44 -4.91 -21.50
CA LEU A 315 -5.06 -4.74 -22.78
C LEU A 315 -5.27 -3.23 -23.03
N SER A 316 -4.70 -2.74 -24.13
CA SER A 316 -4.91 -1.36 -24.56
C SER A 316 -5.92 -1.39 -25.70
N VAL A 317 -7.11 -0.86 -25.46
CA VAL A 317 -8.09 -0.60 -26.51
C VAL A 317 -7.78 0.78 -27.08
N ARG A 318 -7.27 0.81 -28.31
CA ARG A 318 -6.90 2.05 -29.04
C ARG A 318 -8.00 2.48 -29.98
#